data_3d985eea50f870d8f1578a11ef70ab73
#
_entry.id   3d985eea50f870d8f1578a11ef70ab73
#
_cell.length_a   1.000
_cell.length_b   1.000
_cell.length_c   1.000
_cell.angle_alpha   90.00
_cell.angle_beta   90.00
_cell.angle_gamma   90.00
#
_symmetry.space_group_name_H-M   'P 1'
#
loop_
_entity.id
_entity.type
_entity.pdbx_description
1 polymer ?
#
loop_
_entity_poly.entity_id
_entity_poly.type
_entity_poly.pdbx_seq_one_letter_code
_entity_poly.pdbx_strand_id
1 'polypeptide(L)'
;MDSDGDEGDELEPLPALHQAVLELDFDAVRSVLAAGTSIDTRCGGWTSLIRACASAEDQVDPCARDWNTRVSDRVAMVQTLLDNGAAVDAKSGDTLDTPLHVAVMNQDFPSNDIVELLIATGADVNANDDMDYSVLYAAAQCGRPEAVAVLIAAGADVHKMCQGTFTPLRGAAIAGKVRNYAPLLRAGADIGPVPANSRNAYLNKIAATPGGFPAYEREHRTRLAAIFIPKFPRLPVEVIHHIVSIWADCGGH
;
A
#
# COMPACT_ATOMS: atom_id res chain seq x y z
N MET A 1 -7.90 -20.95 50.31
CA MET A 1 -6.78 -21.50 49.52
C MET A 1 -7.40 -21.91 48.21
N ASP A 2 -7.68 -20.91 47.40
CA ASP A 2 -8.26 -21.08 46.08
C ASP A 2 -7.11 -20.88 45.10
N SER A 3 -6.71 -21.99 44.50
CA SER A 3 -5.71 -22.04 43.46
C SER A 3 -6.37 -21.57 42.16
N ASP A 4 -6.25 -20.27 41.87
CA ASP A 4 -6.53 -19.75 40.54
C ASP A 4 -5.55 -20.42 39.59
N GLY A 5 -6.06 -21.40 38.84
CA GLY A 5 -5.35 -21.98 37.71
C GLY A 5 -5.20 -20.91 36.65
N ASP A 6 -3.96 -20.46 36.49
CA ASP A 6 -3.49 -19.79 35.27
C ASP A 6 -3.60 -20.82 34.15
N GLU A 7 -4.78 -20.91 33.52
CA GLU A 7 -4.94 -21.59 32.25
C GLU A 7 -4.20 -20.71 31.23
N GLY A 8 -2.90 -20.95 31.11
CA GLY A 8 -2.09 -20.39 30.03
C GLY A 8 -2.80 -20.64 28.72
N ASP A 9 -3.12 -19.56 28.01
CA ASP A 9 -3.66 -19.56 26.66
C ASP A 9 -2.64 -20.33 25.77
N GLU A 10 -2.76 -21.67 25.72
CA GLU A 10 -1.99 -22.49 24.78
C GLU A 10 -2.48 -22.07 23.39
N LEU A 11 -1.71 -21.19 22.73
CA LEU A 11 -1.92 -20.81 21.36
C LEU A 11 -2.03 -22.08 20.52
N GLU A 12 -3.21 -22.30 19.95
CA GLU A 12 -3.41 -23.45 19.06
C GLU A 12 -2.34 -23.43 17.96
N PRO A 13 -1.72 -24.58 17.66
CA PRO A 13 -0.66 -24.65 16.66
C PRO A 13 -1.22 -24.18 15.31
N LEU A 14 -0.45 -23.33 14.63
CA LEU A 14 -0.82 -22.83 13.31
C LEU A 14 -1.10 -24.00 12.35
N PRO A 15 -2.17 -23.95 11.55
CA PRO A 15 -2.40 -24.96 10.51
C PRO A 15 -1.17 -25.09 9.61
N ALA A 16 -0.84 -26.30 9.20
CA ALA A 16 0.38 -26.62 8.46
C ALA A 16 0.59 -25.73 7.22
N LEU A 17 -0.49 -25.35 6.52
CA LEU A 17 -0.42 -24.47 5.37
C LEU A 17 0.03 -23.04 5.77
N HIS A 18 -0.51 -22.50 6.86
CA HIS A 18 -0.13 -21.17 7.34
C HIS A 18 1.32 -21.11 7.81
N GLN A 19 1.78 -22.16 8.47
CA GLN A 19 3.18 -22.28 8.91
C GLN A 19 4.12 -22.36 7.70
N ALA A 20 3.85 -23.22 6.72
CA ALA A 20 4.63 -23.35 5.50
C ALA A 20 4.73 -22.01 4.72
N VAL A 21 3.64 -21.23 4.70
CA VAL A 21 3.63 -19.89 4.06
C VAL A 21 4.51 -18.90 4.82
N LEU A 22 4.48 -18.90 6.15
CA LEU A 22 5.35 -18.01 6.96
C LEU A 22 6.83 -18.37 6.81
N GLU A 23 7.14 -19.66 6.75
CA GLU A 23 8.51 -20.17 6.58
C GLU A 23 9.02 -20.05 5.12
N LEU A 24 8.13 -19.68 4.17
CA LEU A 24 8.40 -19.66 2.73
C LEU A 24 8.83 -21.03 2.19
N ASP A 25 8.29 -22.11 2.76
CA ASP A 25 8.57 -23.48 2.35
C ASP A 25 7.60 -23.91 1.24
N PHE A 26 8.04 -23.77 -0.01
CA PHE A 26 7.24 -24.11 -1.19
C PHE A 26 6.94 -25.61 -1.31
N ASP A 27 7.83 -26.48 -0.82
CA ASP A 27 7.64 -27.93 -0.90
C ASP A 27 6.61 -28.37 0.14
N ALA A 28 6.65 -27.80 1.34
CA ALA A 28 5.63 -28.01 2.36
C ALA A 28 4.26 -27.50 1.88
N VAL A 29 4.17 -26.31 1.27
CA VAL A 29 2.90 -25.79 0.70
C VAL A 29 2.34 -26.75 -0.31
N ARG A 30 3.13 -27.23 -1.29
CA ARG A 30 2.70 -28.20 -2.29
C ARG A 30 2.23 -29.52 -1.68
N SER A 31 2.98 -30.01 -0.69
CA SER A 31 2.66 -31.27 0.01
C SER A 31 1.33 -31.18 0.76
N VAL A 32 1.10 -30.07 1.49
CA VAL A 32 -0.13 -29.84 2.26
C VAL A 32 -1.34 -29.69 1.34
N LEU A 33 -1.20 -29.00 0.21
CA LEU A 33 -2.26 -28.85 -0.79
C LEU A 33 -2.55 -30.20 -1.48
N ALA A 34 -1.52 -30.97 -1.80
CA ALA A 34 -1.68 -32.31 -2.39
C ALA A 34 -2.37 -33.30 -1.43
N ALA A 35 -2.24 -33.10 -0.12
CA ALA A 35 -2.95 -33.86 0.91
C ALA A 35 -4.45 -33.49 1.02
N GLY A 36 -4.93 -32.50 0.22
CA GLY A 36 -6.34 -32.11 0.16
C GLY A 36 -6.74 -30.98 1.12
N THR A 37 -5.78 -30.30 1.75
CA THR A 37 -6.08 -29.11 2.57
C THR A 37 -6.60 -27.99 1.69
N SER A 38 -7.70 -27.34 2.11
CA SER A 38 -8.23 -26.17 1.39
C SER A 38 -7.23 -25.03 1.44
N ILE A 39 -6.96 -24.41 0.26
CA ILE A 39 -6.03 -23.30 0.14
C ILE A 39 -6.53 -22.04 0.89
N ASP A 40 -7.85 -21.88 1.01
CA ASP A 40 -8.49 -20.78 1.73
C ASP A 40 -8.80 -21.12 3.20
N THR A 41 -8.13 -22.14 3.76
CA THR A 41 -8.20 -22.43 5.20
C THR A 41 -7.85 -21.17 5.99
N ARG A 42 -8.65 -20.87 7.02
CA ARG A 42 -8.47 -19.70 7.87
C ARG A 42 -7.81 -20.04 9.19
N CYS A 43 -6.94 -19.16 9.63
CA CYS A 43 -6.35 -19.20 10.96
C CYS A 43 -6.32 -17.80 11.54
N GLY A 44 -6.94 -17.57 12.71
CA GLY A 44 -7.10 -16.24 13.28
C GLY A 44 -7.82 -15.27 12.31
N GLY A 45 -8.83 -15.77 11.60
CA GLY A 45 -9.58 -14.99 10.61
C GLY A 45 -8.88 -14.74 9.26
N TRP A 46 -7.60 -15.10 9.11
CA TRP A 46 -6.80 -14.84 7.91
C TRP A 46 -6.68 -16.07 7.03
N THR A 47 -6.74 -15.89 5.71
CA THR A 47 -6.35 -16.94 4.76
C THR A 47 -4.83 -16.96 4.59
N SER A 48 -4.31 -18.07 4.03
CA SER A 48 -2.88 -18.18 3.71
C SER A 48 -2.39 -17.08 2.78
N LEU A 49 -3.24 -16.65 1.82
CA LEU A 49 -2.92 -15.54 0.91
C LEU A 49 -2.81 -14.20 1.64
N ILE A 50 -3.75 -13.86 2.53
CA ILE A 50 -3.68 -12.65 3.35
C ILE A 50 -2.40 -12.66 4.19
N ARG A 51 -2.06 -13.79 4.80
CA ARG A 51 -0.85 -13.95 5.61
C ARG A 51 0.43 -13.78 4.77
N ALA A 52 0.44 -14.26 3.54
CA ALA A 52 1.56 -14.05 2.62
C ALA A 52 1.75 -12.57 2.23
N CYS A 53 0.67 -11.77 2.19
CA CYS A 53 0.70 -10.34 1.90
C CYS A 53 1.09 -9.47 3.12
N ALA A 54 0.98 -10.01 4.34
CA ALA A 54 1.32 -9.29 5.56
C ALA A 54 2.83 -9.22 5.79
N SER A 55 3.28 -8.26 6.62
CA SER A 55 4.66 -8.20 7.06
C SER A 55 4.99 -9.33 8.03
N ALA A 56 6.26 -9.72 8.07
CA ALA A 56 6.76 -10.76 8.97
C ALA A 56 7.30 -10.17 10.29
N GLU A 57 6.68 -9.09 10.80
CA GLU A 57 7.21 -8.34 11.96
C GLU A 57 7.48 -9.20 13.22
N ASP A 58 6.83 -10.36 13.37
CA ASP A 58 6.92 -11.13 14.61
C ASP A 58 8.09 -12.14 14.69
N GLN A 59 8.89 -12.35 13.64
CA GLN A 59 9.91 -13.42 13.65
C GLN A 59 11.23 -13.12 12.92
N VAL A 60 11.57 -11.89 12.55
CA VAL A 60 12.77 -11.65 11.73
C VAL A 60 13.83 -10.87 12.48
N ASP A 61 15.01 -11.49 12.63
CA ASP A 61 16.26 -10.84 12.98
C ASP A 61 16.51 -9.66 12.01
N PRO A 62 16.50 -8.38 12.49
CA PRO A 62 16.76 -7.20 11.63
C PRO A 62 18.13 -7.22 10.97
N CYS A 63 19.03 -8.13 11.40
CA CYS A 63 20.39 -8.29 10.89
C CYS A 63 20.50 -9.35 9.78
N ALA A 64 19.42 -10.01 9.37
CA ALA A 64 19.45 -11.00 8.29
C ALA A 64 19.85 -10.31 6.97
N ARG A 65 21.03 -10.67 6.46
CA ARG A 65 21.67 -10.08 5.27
C ARG A 65 20.96 -10.37 3.94
N ASP A 66 19.80 -11.02 3.95
CA ASP A 66 19.14 -11.57 2.75
C ASP A 66 17.73 -11.00 2.53
N TRP A 67 17.57 -9.71 2.81
CA TRP A 67 16.33 -8.98 2.64
C TRP A 67 15.72 -9.10 1.21
N ASN A 68 16.53 -8.90 0.15
CA ASN A 68 16.03 -8.97 -1.23
C ASN A 68 15.56 -10.37 -1.64
N THR A 69 16.23 -11.42 -1.17
CA THR A 69 15.83 -12.80 -1.41
C THR A 69 14.48 -13.09 -0.77
N ARG A 70 14.25 -12.61 0.45
CA ARG A 70 12.97 -12.80 1.14
C ARG A 70 11.81 -12.06 0.47
N VAL A 71 12.05 -10.90 -0.14
CA VAL A 71 11.00 -10.17 -0.89
C VAL A 71 10.63 -10.96 -2.15
N SER A 72 11.60 -11.43 -2.93
CA SER A 72 11.33 -12.24 -4.13
C SER A 72 10.64 -13.55 -3.80
N ASP A 73 11.06 -14.23 -2.72
CA ASP A 73 10.46 -15.48 -2.28
C ASP A 73 9.02 -15.28 -1.81
N ARG A 74 8.72 -14.16 -1.17
CA ARG A 74 7.35 -13.84 -0.77
C ARG A 74 6.46 -13.53 -1.97
N VAL A 75 6.92 -12.78 -2.96
CA VAL A 75 6.20 -12.58 -4.22
C VAL A 75 5.93 -13.93 -4.89
N ALA A 76 6.95 -14.81 -4.95
CA ALA A 76 6.80 -16.14 -5.50
C ALA A 76 5.82 -17.01 -4.68
N MET A 77 5.77 -16.85 -3.35
CA MET A 77 4.79 -17.52 -2.50
C MET A 77 3.37 -17.06 -2.79
N VAL A 78 3.15 -15.73 -2.88
CA VAL A 78 1.86 -15.16 -3.27
C VAL A 78 1.43 -15.70 -4.64
N GLN A 79 2.34 -15.70 -5.63
CA GLN A 79 2.07 -16.28 -6.95
C GLN A 79 1.71 -17.77 -6.84
N THR A 80 2.45 -18.54 -6.06
CA THR A 80 2.17 -19.98 -5.87
C THR A 80 0.79 -20.22 -5.29
N LEU A 81 0.37 -19.43 -4.31
CA LEU A 81 -0.98 -19.53 -3.73
C LEU A 81 -2.05 -19.18 -4.75
N LEU A 82 -1.88 -18.12 -5.53
CA LEU A 82 -2.80 -17.70 -6.57
C LEU A 82 -2.91 -18.74 -7.69
N ASP A 83 -1.79 -19.31 -8.14
CA ASP A 83 -1.75 -20.38 -9.16
C ASP A 83 -2.45 -21.66 -8.69
N ASN A 84 -2.52 -21.90 -7.39
CA ASN A 84 -3.26 -23.00 -6.80
C ASN A 84 -4.72 -22.67 -6.46
N GLY A 85 -5.21 -21.50 -6.90
CA GLY A 85 -6.62 -21.11 -6.81
C GLY A 85 -7.03 -20.44 -5.52
N ALA A 86 -6.09 -19.82 -4.78
CA ALA A 86 -6.44 -18.99 -3.61
C ALA A 86 -7.38 -17.85 -4.04
N ALA A 87 -8.40 -17.60 -3.23
CA ALA A 87 -9.37 -16.55 -3.50
C ALA A 87 -8.70 -15.17 -3.34
N VAL A 88 -8.50 -14.46 -4.46
CA VAL A 88 -7.77 -13.18 -4.53
C VAL A 88 -8.42 -12.07 -3.69
N ASP A 89 -9.75 -12.10 -3.53
CA ASP A 89 -10.53 -11.14 -2.74
C ASP A 89 -11.09 -11.75 -1.44
N ALA A 90 -10.46 -12.83 -0.93
CA ALA A 90 -10.85 -13.40 0.35
C ALA A 90 -10.69 -12.35 1.46
N LYS A 91 -11.77 -12.07 2.18
CA LYS A 91 -11.77 -11.07 3.26
C LYS A 91 -11.27 -11.68 4.56
N SER A 92 -10.51 -10.93 5.37
CA SER A 92 -10.16 -11.32 6.74
C SER A 92 -11.41 -11.45 7.62
N GLY A 93 -11.28 -12.14 8.76
CA GLY A 93 -12.43 -12.41 9.64
C GLY A 93 -12.95 -11.17 10.35
N ASP A 94 -12.05 -10.36 10.89
CA ASP A 94 -12.41 -9.27 11.80
C ASP A 94 -12.52 -7.92 11.09
N THR A 95 -11.55 -7.59 10.25
CA THR A 95 -11.46 -6.28 9.59
C THR A 95 -11.98 -6.28 8.15
N LEU A 96 -12.39 -7.43 7.63
CA LEU A 96 -12.80 -7.62 6.24
C LEU A 96 -11.78 -7.12 5.20
N ASP A 97 -10.51 -7.01 5.60
CA ASP A 97 -9.43 -6.66 4.71
C ASP A 97 -9.24 -7.73 3.62
N THR A 98 -9.08 -7.30 2.39
CA THR A 98 -8.66 -8.18 1.31
C THR A 98 -7.13 -8.32 1.29
N PRO A 99 -6.55 -9.33 0.59
CA PRO A 99 -5.10 -9.40 0.38
C PRO A 99 -4.51 -8.09 -0.15
N LEU A 100 -5.25 -7.37 -1.00
CA LEU A 100 -4.81 -6.09 -1.56
C LEU A 100 -4.76 -4.97 -0.51
N HIS A 101 -5.72 -4.91 0.45
CA HIS A 101 -5.64 -3.98 1.60
C HIS A 101 -4.38 -4.22 2.41
N VAL A 102 -4.11 -5.49 2.76
CA VAL A 102 -2.93 -5.86 3.55
C VAL A 102 -1.64 -5.55 2.80
N ALA A 103 -1.57 -5.84 1.50
CA ALA A 103 -0.39 -5.56 0.68
C ALA A 103 -0.04 -4.07 0.59
N VAL A 104 -1.05 -3.17 0.47
CA VAL A 104 -0.79 -1.72 0.40
C VAL A 104 -0.46 -1.12 1.75
N MET A 105 -0.95 -1.69 2.85
CA MET A 105 -0.63 -1.26 4.21
C MET A 105 0.77 -1.70 4.65
N ASN A 106 1.28 -2.78 4.06
CA ASN A 106 2.59 -3.30 4.39
C ASN A 106 3.71 -2.34 3.94
N GLN A 107 4.45 -1.79 4.92
CA GLN A 107 5.53 -0.82 4.69
C GLN A 107 6.92 -1.49 4.58
N ASP A 108 7.02 -2.77 4.91
CA ASP A 108 8.29 -3.50 4.95
C ASP A 108 8.76 -3.94 3.56
N PHE A 109 7.87 -3.99 2.58
CA PHE A 109 8.23 -4.31 1.20
C PHE A 109 8.44 -3.03 0.39
N PRO A 110 9.66 -2.76 -0.09
CA PRO A 110 9.96 -1.56 -0.87
C PRO A 110 9.36 -1.61 -2.29
N SER A 111 9.01 -2.80 -2.78
CA SER A 111 8.43 -2.98 -4.11
C SER A 111 6.90 -3.07 -4.07
N ASN A 112 6.25 -2.74 -5.18
CA ASN A 112 4.83 -2.93 -5.37
C ASN A 112 4.48 -4.27 -6.03
N ASP A 113 5.45 -5.20 -6.13
CA ASP A 113 5.30 -6.43 -6.90
C ASP A 113 4.09 -7.26 -6.46
N ILE A 114 3.84 -7.35 -5.13
CA ILE A 114 2.66 -8.05 -4.61
C ILE A 114 1.37 -7.31 -4.98
N VAL A 115 1.35 -5.97 -4.88
CA VAL A 115 0.21 -5.14 -5.25
C VAL A 115 -0.12 -5.31 -6.74
N GLU A 116 0.90 -5.21 -7.60
CA GLU A 116 0.78 -5.39 -9.05
C GLU A 116 0.33 -6.81 -9.40
N LEU A 117 0.87 -7.82 -8.72
CA LEU A 117 0.50 -9.22 -8.91
C LEU A 117 -0.97 -9.47 -8.56
N LEU A 118 -1.45 -8.99 -7.41
CA LEU A 118 -2.86 -9.12 -7.00
C LEU A 118 -3.79 -8.43 -7.99
N ILE A 119 -3.44 -7.22 -8.45
CA ILE A 119 -4.22 -6.50 -9.48
C ILE A 119 -4.23 -7.28 -10.80
N ALA A 120 -3.09 -7.79 -11.23
CA ALA A 120 -2.98 -8.58 -12.47
C ALA A 120 -3.79 -9.88 -12.43
N THR A 121 -3.99 -10.45 -11.24
CA THR A 121 -4.81 -11.65 -11.02
C THR A 121 -6.30 -11.34 -10.79
N GLY A 122 -6.69 -10.07 -10.85
CA GLY A 122 -8.09 -9.65 -10.84
C GLY A 122 -8.63 -9.21 -9.47
N ALA A 123 -7.75 -8.82 -8.53
CA ALA A 123 -8.19 -8.24 -7.26
C ALA A 123 -9.07 -7.00 -7.48
N ASP A 124 -10.15 -6.88 -6.69
CA ASP A 124 -10.99 -5.68 -6.72
C ASP A 124 -10.28 -4.48 -6.09
N VAL A 125 -9.78 -3.59 -6.95
CA VAL A 125 -9.09 -2.35 -6.53
C VAL A 125 -9.99 -1.38 -5.77
N ASN A 126 -11.30 -1.56 -5.84
CA ASN A 126 -12.31 -0.75 -5.17
C ASN A 126 -12.97 -1.48 -3.99
N ALA A 127 -12.39 -2.58 -3.52
CA ALA A 127 -12.88 -3.28 -2.32
C ALA A 127 -12.87 -2.37 -1.09
N ASN A 128 -13.78 -2.64 -0.16
CA ASN A 128 -13.86 -1.98 1.14
C ASN A 128 -13.60 -2.97 2.28
N ASP A 129 -13.00 -2.48 3.35
CA ASP A 129 -12.90 -3.15 4.64
C ASP A 129 -14.23 -3.03 5.45
N ASP A 130 -14.21 -3.45 6.72
CA ASP A 130 -15.36 -3.39 7.65
C ASP A 130 -15.75 -1.96 8.05
N MET A 131 -14.78 -1.02 7.99
CA MET A 131 -14.98 0.40 8.27
C MET A 131 -15.34 1.21 7.02
N ASP A 132 -15.65 0.55 5.89
CA ASP A 132 -15.93 1.17 4.59
C ASP A 132 -14.73 1.96 4.03
N TYR A 133 -13.50 1.65 4.44
CA TYR A 133 -12.30 2.21 3.83
C TYR A 133 -11.92 1.44 2.56
N SER A 134 -11.65 2.18 1.48
CA SER A 134 -11.19 1.59 0.24
C SER A 134 -9.69 1.29 0.26
N VAL A 135 -9.25 0.36 -0.59
CA VAL A 135 -7.82 0.06 -0.79
C VAL A 135 -7.00 1.33 -1.06
N LEU A 136 -7.53 2.24 -1.89
CA LEU A 136 -6.85 3.51 -2.20
C LEU A 136 -6.76 4.43 -0.99
N TYR A 137 -7.78 4.44 -0.11
CA TYR A 137 -7.73 5.19 1.14
C TYR A 137 -6.65 4.64 2.08
N ALA A 138 -6.57 3.31 2.23
CA ALA A 138 -5.54 2.66 3.03
C ALA A 138 -4.12 2.97 2.51
N ALA A 139 -3.90 2.84 1.20
CA ALA A 139 -2.62 3.20 0.57
C ALA A 139 -2.25 4.67 0.79
N ALA A 140 -3.23 5.57 0.67
CA ALA A 140 -3.04 7.00 0.87
C ALA A 140 -2.63 7.34 2.31
N GLN A 141 -3.20 6.66 3.31
CA GLN A 141 -2.82 6.81 4.72
C GLN A 141 -1.45 6.23 5.03
N CYS A 142 -1.09 5.09 4.45
CA CYS A 142 0.20 4.44 4.70
C CYS A 142 1.39 5.21 4.12
N GLY A 143 1.17 6.08 3.13
CA GLY A 143 2.19 6.97 2.59
C GLY A 143 3.11 6.34 1.55
N ARG A 144 2.59 5.40 0.75
CA ARG A 144 3.30 4.78 -0.38
C ARG A 144 2.79 5.37 -1.71
N PRO A 145 3.41 6.45 -2.22
CA PRO A 145 2.95 7.12 -3.44
C PRO A 145 3.00 6.20 -4.68
N GLU A 146 3.92 5.24 -4.70
CA GLU A 146 4.03 4.25 -5.77
C GLU A 146 2.81 3.32 -5.78
N ALA A 147 2.38 2.81 -4.62
CA ALA A 147 1.17 1.99 -4.50
C ALA A 147 -0.09 2.78 -4.86
N VAL A 148 -0.17 4.05 -4.42
CA VAL A 148 -1.26 4.96 -4.82
C VAL A 148 -1.32 5.13 -6.34
N ALA A 149 -0.16 5.31 -7.00
CA ALA A 149 -0.10 5.47 -8.46
C ALA A 149 -0.52 4.17 -9.19
N VAL A 150 -0.08 3.01 -8.71
CA VAL A 150 -0.46 1.69 -9.28
C VAL A 150 -1.97 1.46 -9.15
N LEU A 151 -2.56 1.72 -7.98
CA LEU A 151 -4.00 1.59 -7.77
C LEU A 151 -4.82 2.51 -8.66
N ILE A 152 -4.40 3.78 -8.80
CA ILE A 152 -5.05 4.75 -9.69
C ILE A 152 -4.97 4.28 -11.15
N ALA A 153 -3.81 3.80 -11.59
CA ALA A 153 -3.64 3.26 -12.94
C ALA A 153 -4.51 2.02 -13.20
N ALA A 154 -4.79 1.23 -12.16
CA ALA A 154 -5.69 0.09 -12.20
C ALA A 154 -7.19 0.45 -12.09
N GLY A 155 -7.53 1.74 -12.00
CA GLY A 155 -8.93 2.20 -11.98
C GLY A 155 -9.54 2.36 -10.58
N ALA A 156 -8.71 2.55 -9.54
CA ALA A 156 -9.23 2.88 -8.21
C ALA A 156 -9.94 4.25 -8.23
N ASP A 157 -11.10 4.31 -7.59
CA ASP A 157 -11.90 5.54 -7.51
C ASP A 157 -11.30 6.53 -6.51
N VAL A 158 -10.73 7.62 -7.05
CA VAL A 158 -10.10 8.69 -6.27
C VAL A 158 -11.09 9.54 -5.48
N HIS A 159 -12.38 9.48 -5.84
CA HIS A 159 -13.47 10.22 -5.21
C HIS A 159 -14.25 9.38 -4.21
N LYS A 160 -13.94 8.08 -4.09
CA LYS A 160 -14.68 7.17 -3.21
C LYS A 160 -14.65 7.68 -1.78
N MET A 161 -15.83 7.98 -1.27
CA MET A 161 -16.00 8.41 0.12
C MET A 161 -16.12 7.22 1.05
N CYS A 162 -15.22 7.13 2.00
CA CYS A 162 -15.26 6.19 3.10
C CYS A 162 -16.07 6.81 4.25
N GLN A 163 -16.99 6.05 4.83
CA GLN A 163 -17.92 6.54 5.87
C GLN A 163 -18.63 7.87 5.49
N GLY A 164 -18.91 8.07 4.21
CA GLY A 164 -19.60 9.26 3.70
C GLY A 164 -18.84 10.60 3.87
N THR A 165 -17.57 10.56 4.30
CA THR A 165 -16.84 11.79 4.67
C THR A 165 -15.37 11.80 4.23
N PHE A 166 -14.71 10.64 4.18
CA PHE A 166 -13.27 10.56 3.99
C PHE A 166 -12.90 10.12 2.58
N THR A 167 -12.35 11.03 1.78
CA THR A 167 -11.72 10.69 0.49
C THR A 167 -10.27 10.23 0.71
N PRO A 168 -9.64 9.49 -0.24
CA PRO A 168 -8.24 9.11 -0.15
C PRO A 168 -7.30 10.29 0.08
N LEU A 169 -7.53 11.43 -0.59
CA LEU A 169 -6.74 12.65 -0.39
C LEU A 169 -6.88 13.19 1.04
N ARG A 170 -8.09 13.14 1.60
CA ARG A 170 -8.32 13.55 3.00
C ARG A 170 -7.64 12.59 3.98
N GLY A 171 -7.65 11.27 3.71
CA GLY A 171 -6.91 10.28 4.48
C GLY A 171 -5.41 10.57 4.52
N ALA A 172 -4.81 10.83 3.35
CA ALA A 172 -3.42 11.24 3.25
C ALA A 172 -3.13 12.55 4.03
N ALA A 173 -4.07 13.52 3.98
CA ALA A 173 -3.92 14.80 4.68
C ALA A 173 -3.96 14.64 6.21
N ILE A 174 -4.86 13.80 6.73
CA ILE A 174 -4.96 13.49 8.16
C ILE A 174 -3.70 12.78 8.64
N ALA A 175 -3.19 11.81 7.87
CA ALA A 175 -1.99 11.07 8.18
C ALA A 175 -0.69 11.87 7.92
N GLY A 176 -0.77 13.06 7.31
CA GLY A 176 0.39 13.90 6.99
C GLY A 176 1.28 13.33 5.87
N LYS A 177 0.74 12.50 5.00
CA LYS A 177 1.46 11.81 3.92
C LYS A 177 1.51 12.68 2.65
N VAL A 178 2.30 13.75 2.70
CA VAL A 178 2.39 14.78 1.65
C VAL A 178 2.76 14.22 0.28
N ARG A 179 3.60 13.17 0.23
CA ARG A 179 4.01 12.53 -1.03
C ARG A 179 2.84 11.93 -1.81
N ASN A 180 1.74 11.57 -1.14
CA ASN A 180 0.56 11.00 -1.77
C ASN A 180 -0.37 12.05 -2.40
N TYR A 181 -0.16 13.35 -2.12
CA TYR A 181 -1.04 14.39 -2.66
C TYR A 181 -0.92 14.53 -4.17
N ALA A 182 0.31 14.54 -4.70
CA ALA A 182 0.52 14.75 -6.13
C ALA A 182 -0.13 13.66 -7.01
N PRO A 183 0.06 12.36 -6.78
CA PRO A 183 -0.61 11.34 -7.58
C PRO A 183 -2.14 11.41 -7.47
N LEU A 184 -2.71 11.65 -6.28
CA LEU A 184 -4.14 11.79 -6.10
C LEU A 184 -4.70 13.02 -6.82
N LEU A 185 -4.04 14.18 -6.70
CA LEU A 185 -4.47 15.42 -7.35
C LEU A 185 -4.34 15.39 -8.88
N ARG A 186 -3.33 14.70 -9.42
CA ARG A 186 -3.20 14.43 -10.87
C ARG A 186 -4.33 13.56 -11.39
N ALA A 187 -4.79 12.64 -10.58
CA ALA A 187 -5.93 11.78 -10.89
C ALA A 187 -7.28 12.50 -10.72
N GLY A 188 -7.27 13.79 -10.32
CA GLY A 188 -8.47 14.59 -10.20
C GLY A 188 -9.13 14.58 -8.82
N ALA A 189 -8.46 14.08 -7.77
CA ALA A 189 -9.02 14.09 -6.41
C ALA A 189 -9.41 15.53 -5.99
N ASP A 190 -10.61 15.68 -5.46
CA ASP A 190 -11.10 16.96 -4.95
C ASP A 190 -10.42 17.27 -3.59
N ILE A 191 -9.90 18.49 -3.47
CA ILE A 191 -9.26 18.95 -2.25
C ILE A 191 -10.28 19.07 -1.11
N GLY A 192 -11.53 19.45 -1.43
CA GLY A 192 -12.58 19.67 -0.44
C GLY A 192 -12.22 20.71 0.62
N PRO A 193 -12.99 20.82 1.70
CA PRO A 193 -12.67 21.69 2.83
C PRO A 193 -11.47 21.14 3.59
N VAL A 194 -10.30 21.73 3.43
CA VAL A 194 -9.07 21.35 4.14
C VAL A 194 -9.04 22.07 5.48
N PRO A 195 -8.84 21.37 6.62
CA PRO A 195 -8.64 22.05 7.90
C PRO A 195 -7.43 22.98 7.84
N ALA A 196 -7.61 24.22 8.32
CA ALA A 196 -6.57 25.24 8.31
C ALA A 196 -5.48 24.99 9.36
N ASN A 197 -4.79 23.86 9.25
CA ASN A 197 -3.64 23.54 10.12
C ASN A 197 -2.33 23.53 9.31
N SER A 198 -1.20 23.63 10.01
CA SER A 198 0.13 23.71 9.40
C SER A 198 0.50 22.49 8.55
N ARG A 199 -0.05 21.30 8.85
CA ARG A 199 0.21 20.06 8.09
C ARG A 199 -0.40 20.11 6.69
N ASN A 200 -1.46 20.91 6.49
CA ASN A 200 -2.18 21.04 5.22
C ASN A 200 -1.82 22.33 4.47
N ALA A 201 -0.76 23.04 4.85
CA ALA A 201 -0.34 24.29 4.21
C ALA A 201 -0.15 24.13 2.68
N TYR A 202 0.34 22.97 2.25
CA TYR A 202 0.50 22.65 0.83
C TYR A 202 -0.85 22.57 0.10
N LEU A 203 -1.83 21.85 0.64
CA LEU A 203 -3.18 21.75 0.05
C LEU A 203 -3.90 23.11 0.06
N ASN A 204 -3.76 23.89 1.14
CA ASN A 204 -4.32 25.25 1.21
C ASN A 204 -3.75 26.15 0.11
N LYS A 205 -2.44 26.03 -0.16
CA LYS A 205 -1.78 26.79 -1.23
C LYS A 205 -2.31 26.41 -2.61
N ILE A 206 -2.49 25.10 -2.86
CA ILE A 206 -3.06 24.60 -4.10
C ILE A 206 -4.51 25.09 -4.26
N ALA A 207 -5.32 24.99 -3.22
CA ALA A 207 -6.72 25.43 -3.22
C ALA A 207 -6.85 26.94 -3.49
N ALA A 208 -5.89 27.75 -3.02
CA ALA A 208 -5.83 29.19 -3.27
C ALA A 208 -5.30 29.56 -4.66
N THR A 209 -4.71 28.62 -5.40
CA THR A 209 -4.16 28.88 -6.73
C THR A 209 -5.27 28.88 -7.79
N PRO A 210 -5.50 29.96 -8.55
CA PRO A 210 -6.45 29.96 -9.64
C PRO A 210 -6.09 28.91 -10.70
N GLY A 211 -7.03 28.02 -11.00
CA GLY A 211 -6.80 26.87 -11.88
C GLY A 211 -6.34 25.60 -11.15
N GLY A 212 -6.31 25.62 -9.80
CA GLY A 212 -6.10 24.45 -8.97
C GLY A 212 -4.72 23.81 -9.10
N PHE A 213 -4.66 22.48 -8.87
CA PHE A 213 -3.40 21.74 -8.86
C PHE A 213 -2.62 21.80 -10.20
N PRO A 214 -3.24 21.70 -11.40
CA PRO A 214 -2.47 21.78 -12.64
C PRO A 214 -1.75 23.13 -12.84
N ALA A 215 -2.38 24.21 -12.42
CA ALA A 215 -1.76 25.55 -12.49
C ALA A 215 -0.64 25.68 -11.45
N TYR A 216 -0.89 25.23 -10.22
CA TYR A 216 0.11 25.22 -9.16
C TYR A 216 1.34 24.38 -9.55
N GLU A 217 1.14 23.17 -10.09
CA GLU A 217 2.23 22.29 -10.50
C GLU A 217 3.09 22.93 -11.61
N ARG A 218 2.45 23.55 -12.61
CA ARG A 218 3.14 24.27 -13.70
C ARG A 218 3.98 25.42 -13.16
N GLU A 219 3.39 26.25 -12.28
CA GLU A 219 4.10 27.37 -11.66
C GLU A 219 5.26 26.89 -10.80
N HIS A 220 5.05 25.83 -10.02
CA HIS A 220 6.08 25.23 -9.16
C HIS A 220 7.25 24.67 -9.97
N ARG A 221 6.99 23.90 -11.04
CA ARG A 221 8.02 23.40 -11.95
C ARG A 221 8.80 24.54 -12.63
N THR A 222 8.11 25.59 -13.05
CA THR A 222 8.76 26.78 -13.64
C THR A 222 9.69 27.47 -12.63
N ARG A 223 9.24 27.63 -11.40
CA ARG A 223 10.05 28.23 -10.32
C ARG A 223 11.28 27.39 -10.01
N LEU A 224 11.13 26.07 -9.92
CA LEU A 224 12.24 25.15 -9.70
C LEU A 224 13.24 25.20 -10.87
N ALA A 225 12.77 25.17 -12.10
CA ALA A 225 13.64 25.31 -13.29
C ALA A 225 14.46 26.61 -13.24
N ALA A 226 13.83 27.73 -12.89
CA ALA A 226 14.50 29.02 -12.74
C ALA A 226 15.60 29.01 -11.67
N ILE A 227 15.47 28.19 -10.62
CA ILE A 227 16.49 28.00 -9.58
C ILE A 227 17.61 27.09 -10.05
N PHE A 228 17.29 26.03 -10.80
CA PHE A 228 18.26 24.99 -11.19
C PHE A 228 19.07 25.40 -12.43
N ILE A 229 18.46 26.03 -13.43
CA ILE A 229 19.14 26.42 -14.70
C ILE A 229 20.44 27.18 -14.44
N PRO A 230 20.48 28.24 -13.59
CA PRO A 230 21.73 28.96 -13.34
C PRO A 230 22.79 28.14 -12.60
N LYS A 231 22.39 27.11 -11.83
CA LYS A 231 23.31 26.28 -11.05
C LYS A 231 24.02 25.21 -11.89
N PHE A 232 23.43 24.86 -13.03
CA PHE A 232 23.94 23.82 -13.91
C PHE A 232 24.09 24.29 -15.35
N PRO A 233 24.94 25.31 -15.63
CA PRO A 233 25.03 25.98 -16.94
C PRO A 233 25.55 25.08 -18.06
N ARG A 234 26.09 23.90 -17.72
CA ARG A 234 26.61 22.94 -18.71
C ARG A 234 25.60 21.84 -19.08
N LEU A 235 24.46 21.77 -18.39
CA LEU A 235 23.42 20.80 -18.71
C LEU A 235 22.43 21.44 -19.72
N PRO A 236 21.99 20.67 -20.73
CA PRO A 236 20.87 21.09 -21.59
C PRO A 236 19.64 21.43 -20.77
N VAL A 237 18.89 22.44 -21.19
CA VAL A 237 17.71 22.92 -20.49
C VAL A 237 16.65 21.80 -20.35
N GLU A 238 16.54 20.95 -21.36
CA GLU A 238 15.64 19.80 -21.41
C GLU A 238 15.98 18.79 -20.30
N VAL A 239 17.28 18.53 -20.06
CA VAL A 239 17.74 17.66 -18.98
C VAL A 239 17.39 18.25 -17.62
N ILE A 240 17.57 19.57 -17.45
CA ILE A 240 17.20 20.25 -16.20
C ILE A 240 15.68 20.16 -15.97
N HIS A 241 14.87 20.37 -17.00
CA HIS A 241 13.42 20.24 -16.91
C HIS A 241 13.00 18.81 -16.54
N HIS A 242 13.69 17.80 -17.08
CA HIS A 242 13.45 16.41 -16.75
C HIS A 242 13.83 16.09 -15.28
N ILE A 243 14.98 16.56 -14.82
CA ILE A 243 15.39 16.43 -13.41
C ILE A 243 14.40 17.13 -12.48
N VAL A 244 13.97 18.35 -12.82
CA VAL A 244 12.98 19.10 -12.04
C VAL A 244 11.64 18.35 -12.00
N SER A 245 11.22 17.74 -13.11
CA SER A 245 10.01 16.93 -13.15
C SER A 245 10.10 15.75 -12.19
N ILE A 246 11.17 14.94 -12.28
CA ILE A 246 11.40 13.80 -11.39
C ILE A 246 11.44 14.27 -9.92
N TRP A 247 12.16 15.36 -9.63
CA TRP A 247 12.28 15.86 -8.27
C TRP A 247 10.95 16.38 -7.70
N ALA A 248 10.15 17.08 -8.51
CA ALA A 248 8.81 17.50 -8.14
C ALA A 248 7.88 16.28 -7.92
N ASP A 249 8.03 15.23 -8.71
CA ASP A 249 7.26 13.99 -8.59
C ASP A 249 7.62 13.21 -7.31
N CYS A 250 8.87 13.29 -6.87
CA CYS A 250 9.34 12.69 -5.60
C CYS A 250 8.97 13.53 -4.36
N GLY A 251 8.19 14.60 -4.48
CA GLY A 251 7.77 15.45 -3.36
C GLY A 251 8.86 16.39 -2.85
N GLY A 252 9.80 16.78 -3.71
CA GLY A 252 10.78 17.83 -3.44
C GLY A 252 10.10 19.20 -3.31
N HIS A 253 10.03 19.73 -2.10
CA HIS A 253 9.46 21.06 -1.75
C HIS A 253 10.52 21.96 -1.15
#